data_700ae0808971111198549d7a2e9294b3
#
_entry.id   700ae0808971111198549d7a2e9294b3
#
_cell.length_a   1.000
_cell.length_b   1.000
_cell.length_c   1.000
_cell.angle_alpha   90.00
_cell.angle_beta   90.00
_cell.angle_gamma   90.00
#
_symmetry.space_group_name_H-M   'P 1'
#
loop_
_entity.id
_entity.type
_entity.pdbx_description
1 polymer ?
#
loop_
_entity_poly.entity_id
_entity_poly.type
_entity_poly.pdbx_seq_one_letter_code
_entity_poly.pdbx_strand_id
1 'polypeptide(L)'
;MHIQIKSSNGITLMPLETRLLASRKIFIEGEINAETACEFVKQVLLLNQEDPKKPIDVLINSMGGEINSGMLVYDVIQSSKAPVRMFCVGKAYSMAALLFASGAKGQRFMLPHSELMLHEPLLGNRIGGNSSSIKSISDSLQETKRKMNQILAKHTGQSEKAVERATGFDHYFNPEESIAFGLCDEIIGFDKVMEA
;
A
#
# COMPACT_ATOMS: atom_id res chain seq x y z
N MET A 1 -5.60 11.62 -18.87
CA MET A 1 -6.87 12.38 -19.06
C MET A 1 -6.63 13.84 -18.65
N HIS A 2 -7.22 14.84 -19.38
CA HIS A 2 -7.08 16.27 -19.02
C HIS A 2 -8.44 16.84 -18.65
N ILE A 3 -8.47 17.71 -17.65
CA ILE A 3 -9.65 18.45 -17.21
C ILE A 3 -9.46 19.95 -17.47
N GLN A 4 -10.56 20.66 -17.67
CA GLN A 4 -10.55 22.11 -17.81
C GLN A 4 -10.80 22.78 -16.46
N ILE A 5 -9.89 23.64 -16.05
CA ILE A 5 -10.05 24.47 -14.85
C ILE A 5 -10.31 25.91 -15.29
N LYS A 6 -11.45 26.45 -14.87
CA LYS A 6 -11.78 27.87 -15.07
C LYS A 6 -11.23 28.69 -13.91
N SER A 7 -10.49 29.72 -14.20
CA SER A 7 -10.00 30.70 -13.24
C SER A 7 -10.33 32.12 -13.71
N SER A 8 -10.07 33.12 -12.88
CA SER A 8 -10.18 34.54 -13.27
C SER A 8 -9.32 34.89 -14.49
N ASN A 9 -8.26 34.14 -14.74
CA ASN A 9 -7.29 34.36 -15.82
C ASN A 9 -7.57 33.50 -17.09
N GLY A 10 -8.72 32.80 -17.15
CA GLY A 10 -9.12 32.00 -18.30
C GLY A 10 -9.26 30.50 -18.00
N ILE A 11 -9.15 29.68 -19.05
CA ILE A 11 -9.25 28.22 -19.00
C ILE A 11 -7.85 27.62 -19.10
N THR A 12 -7.49 26.78 -18.11
CA THR A 12 -6.24 26.01 -18.12
C THR A 12 -6.57 24.52 -18.23
N LEU A 13 -5.82 23.79 -19.07
CA LEU A 13 -5.87 22.34 -19.14
C LEU A 13 -4.90 21.77 -18.08
N MET A 14 -5.39 20.88 -17.24
CA MET A 14 -4.60 20.22 -16.21
C MET A 14 -4.78 18.69 -16.28
N PRO A 15 -3.72 17.88 -16.14
CA PRO A 15 -3.87 16.43 -15.96
C PRO A 15 -4.75 16.11 -14.74
N LEU A 16 -5.59 15.08 -14.86
CA LEU A 16 -6.46 14.64 -13.76
C LEU A 16 -5.64 14.27 -12.51
N GLU A 17 -4.54 13.57 -12.72
CA GLU A 17 -3.62 13.12 -11.66
C GLU A 17 -3.05 14.32 -10.88
N THR A 18 -2.68 15.40 -11.58
CA THR A 18 -2.22 16.65 -10.96
C THR A 18 -3.31 17.28 -10.08
N ARG A 19 -4.58 17.24 -10.55
CA ARG A 19 -5.70 17.78 -9.78
C ARG A 19 -5.98 16.95 -8.53
N LEU A 20 -5.91 15.63 -8.62
CA LEU A 20 -6.08 14.72 -7.49
C LEU A 20 -4.95 14.88 -6.46
N LEU A 21 -3.71 14.99 -6.93
CA LEU A 21 -2.56 15.26 -6.08
C LEU A 21 -2.70 16.61 -5.34
N ALA A 22 -3.16 17.66 -6.02
CA ALA A 22 -3.46 18.95 -5.39
C ALA A 22 -4.58 18.86 -4.32
N SER A 23 -5.42 17.81 -4.39
CA SER A 23 -6.39 17.46 -3.35
C SER A 23 -5.83 16.45 -2.34
N ARG A 24 -4.50 16.25 -2.33
CA ARG A 24 -3.74 15.37 -1.44
C ARG A 24 -4.12 13.89 -1.55
N LYS A 25 -4.60 13.46 -2.73
CA LYS A 25 -4.93 12.08 -3.05
C LYS A 25 -3.86 11.47 -3.93
N ILE A 26 -3.27 10.37 -3.46
CA ILE A 26 -2.27 9.56 -4.18
C ILE A 26 -2.88 8.20 -4.48
N PHE A 27 -2.56 7.63 -5.64
CA PHE A 27 -3.03 6.32 -6.04
C PHE A 27 -1.87 5.33 -6.10
N ILE A 28 -2.09 4.13 -5.55
CA ILE A 28 -1.26 2.95 -5.78
C ILE A 28 -2.09 2.00 -6.64
N GLU A 29 -1.84 2.04 -7.94
CA GLU A 29 -2.58 1.27 -8.95
C GLU A 29 -1.64 0.33 -9.71
N GLY A 30 -2.19 -0.81 -10.17
CA GLY A 30 -1.43 -1.77 -10.94
C GLY A 30 -0.31 -2.44 -10.15
N GLU A 31 0.84 -2.64 -10.77
CA GLU A 31 2.00 -3.31 -10.18
C GLU A 31 2.89 -2.31 -9.40
N ILE A 32 3.33 -2.74 -8.22
CA ILE A 32 4.32 -2.01 -7.43
C ILE A 32 5.70 -2.38 -7.96
N ASN A 33 6.37 -1.42 -8.57
CA ASN A 33 7.71 -1.54 -9.14
C ASN A 33 8.55 -0.28 -8.84
N ALA A 34 9.77 -0.23 -9.34
CA ALA A 34 10.68 0.87 -9.07
C ALA A 34 10.13 2.24 -9.56
N GLU A 35 9.44 2.28 -10.70
CA GLU A 35 8.88 3.52 -11.25
C GLU A 35 7.73 4.04 -10.38
N THR A 36 6.73 3.19 -10.09
CA THR A 36 5.56 3.55 -9.28
C THR A 36 5.95 3.90 -7.85
N ALA A 37 6.94 3.21 -7.27
CA ALA A 37 7.48 3.54 -5.95
C ALA A 37 8.18 4.91 -5.92
N CYS A 38 9.04 5.21 -6.92
CA CYS A 38 9.69 6.50 -7.01
C CYS A 38 8.69 7.65 -7.23
N GLU A 39 7.63 7.42 -7.98
CA GLU A 39 6.58 8.43 -8.17
C GLU A 39 5.83 8.70 -6.85
N PHE A 40 5.47 7.65 -6.12
CA PHE A 40 4.89 7.79 -4.78
C PHE A 40 5.78 8.62 -3.84
N VAL A 41 7.09 8.36 -3.83
CA VAL A 41 8.06 9.12 -3.00
C VAL A 41 8.02 10.61 -3.34
N LYS A 42 8.05 10.98 -4.63
CA LYS A 42 7.99 12.38 -5.08
C LYS A 42 6.70 13.07 -4.63
N GLN A 43 5.56 12.38 -4.77
CA GLN A 43 4.26 12.90 -4.36
C GLN A 43 4.18 13.13 -2.86
N VAL A 44 4.63 12.17 -2.04
CA VAL A 44 4.65 12.32 -0.58
C VAL A 44 5.61 13.42 -0.14
N LEU A 45 6.79 13.54 -0.77
CA LEU A 45 7.74 14.63 -0.49
C LEU A 45 7.10 16.00 -0.77
N LEU A 46 6.48 16.18 -1.92
CA LEU A 46 5.79 17.42 -2.28
C LEU A 46 4.73 17.78 -1.24
N LEU A 47 3.82 16.83 -0.94
CA LEU A 47 2.72 17.09 -0.01
C LEU A 47 3.18 17.37 1.43
N ASN A 48 4.28 16.73 1.88
CA ASN A 48 4.88 17.05 3.17
C ASN A 48 5.54 18.43 3.21
N GLN A 49 6.07 18.91 2.08
CA GLN A 49 6.64 20.26 1.96
C GLN A 49 5.55 21.34 1.94
N GLU A 50 4.43 21.06 1.29
CA GLU A 50 3.31 22.00 1.23
C GLU A 50 2.62 22.18 2.59
N ASP A 51 2.23 21.08 3.24
CA ASP A 51 1.61 21.13 4.57
C ASP A 51 1.76 19.77 5.29
N PRO A 52 2.69 19.67 6.25
CA PRO A 52 2.92 18.43 7.00
C PRO A 52 1.83 18.12 8.05
N LYS A 53 0.84 18.98 8.22
CA LYS A 53 -0.26 18.76 9.19
C LYS A 53 -1.53 18.21 8.54
N LYS A 54 -1.71 18.45 7.25
CA LYS A 54 -2.87 17.95 6.51
C LYS A 54 -2.66 16.50 6.10
N PRO A 55 -3.69 15.64 6.20
CA PRO A 55 -3.58 14.25 5.81
C PRO A 55 -3.29 14.08 4.32
N ILE A 56 -2.67 12.96 3.99
CA ILE A 56 -2.49 12.43 2.64
C ILE A 56 -3.36 11.19 2.53
N ASP A 57 -4.22 11.13 1.54
CA ASP A 57 -5.06 9.98 1.24
C ASP A 57 -4.40 9.10 0.19
N VAL A 58 -4.14 7.86 0.55
CA VAL A 58 -3.57 6.85 -0.36
C VAL A 58 -4.65 5.85 -0.73
N LEU A 59 -5.07 5.89 -1.99
CA LEU A 59 -6.09 4.99 -2.54
C LEU A 59 -5.39 3.82 -3.22
N ILE A 60 -5.71 2.60 -2.80
CA ILE A 60 -5.05 1.37 -3.27
C ILE A 60 -6.01 0.52 -4.09
N ASN A 61 -5.58 0.17 -5.31
CA ASN A 61 -6.15 -0.86 -6.16
C ASN A 61 -5.04 -1.60 -6.91
N SER A 62 -4.37 -2.54 -6.23
CA SER A 62 -3.13 -3.15 -6.72
C SER A 62 -3.06 -4.64 -6.39
N MET A 63 -2.46 -5.40 -7.30
CA MET A 63 -2.11 -6.81 -7.09
C MET A 63 -0.81 -7.01 -6.28
N GLY A 64 -0.14 -5.93 -5.90
CA GLY A 64 1.18 -5.98 -5.28
C GLY A 64 2.30 -5.83 -6.29
N GLY A 65 3.46 -6.41 -6.02
CA GLY A 65 4.62 -6.33 -6.90
C GLY A 65 5.94 -6.53 -6.18
N GLU A 66 6.98 -5.81 -6.60
CA GLU A 66 8.34 -5.97 -6.10
C GLU A 66 8.47 -5.59 -4.62
N ILE A 67 9.07 -6.47 -3.84
CA ILE A 67 9.25 -6.29 -2.40
C ILE A 67 10.11 -5.06 -2.09
N ASN A 68 11.25 -4.88 -2.77
CA ASN A 68 12.15 -3.75 -2.50
C ASN A 68 11.48 -2.40 -2.80
N SER A 69 10.75 -2.32 -3.91
CA SER A 69 9.97 -1.15 -4.29
C SER A 69 8.86 -0.85 -3.27
N GLY A 70 8.16 -1.89 -2.82
CA GLY A 70 7.16 -1.76 -1.76
C GLY A 70 7.75 -1.36 -0.41
N MET A 71 8.94 -1.88 -0.04
CA MET A 71 9.61 -1.47 1.20
C MET A 71 10.04 0.00 1.17
N LEU A 72 10.43 0.54 0.02
CA LEU A 72 10.67 1.97 -0.15
C LEU A 72 9.38 2.77 0.14
N VAL A 73 8.25 2.37 -0.42
CA VAL A 73 6.94 3.00 -0.15
C VAL A 73 6.56 2.89 1.34
N TYR A 74 6.78 1.72 1.95
CA TYR A 74 6.57 1.51 3.39
C TYR A 74 7.38 2.50 4.24
N ASP A 75 8.67 2.62 4.00
CA ASP A 75 9.55 3.52 4.77
C ASP A 75 9.10 4.99 4.62
N VAL A 76 8.66 5.39 3.43
CA VAL A 76 8.14 6.74 3.18
C VAL A 76 6.82 6.98 3.93
N ILE A 77 5.90 6.02 3.93
CA ILE A 77 4.66 6.11 4.72
C ILE A 77 4.98 6.25 6.21
N GLN A 78 5.88 5.40 6.74
CA GLN A 78 6.23 5.42 8.17
C GLN A 78 6.99 6.70 8.59
N SER A 79 7.69 7.35 7.67
CA SER A 79 8.49 8.56 7.92
C SER A 79 7.76 9.85 7.58
N SER A 80 6.57 9.78 6.99
CA SER A 80 5.77 10.96 6.62
C SER A 80 5.40 11.76 7.87
N LYS A 81 5.62 13.09 7.81
CA LYS A 81 5.14 14.01 8.85
C LYS A 81 3.64 14.27 8.74
N ALA A 82 3.13 14.31 7.50
CA ALA A 82 1.71 14.38 7.24
C ALA A 82 1.07 13.04 7.60
N PRO A 83 -0.10 13.02 8.29
CA PRO A 83 -0.83 11.80 8.54
C PRO A 83 -1.20 11.11 7.22
N VAL A 84 -0.95 9.80 7.12
CA VAL A 84 -1.28 9.01 5.93
C VAL A 84 -2.50 8.14 6.24
N ARG A 85 -3.59 8.35 5.48
CA ARG A 85 -4.80 7.54 5.53
C ARG A 85 -4.81 6.56 4.36
N MET A 86 -5.17 5.32 4.61
CA MET A 86 -5.13 4.25 3.62
C MET A 86 -6.54 3.82 3.24
N PHE A 87 -6.84 3.79 1.94
CA PHE A 87 -8.15 3.42 1.41
C PHE A 87 -7.99 2.26 0.42
N CYS A 88 -8.53 1.09 0.72
CA CYS A 88 -8.64 0.01 -0.25
C CYS A 88 -9.93 0.21 -1.07
N VAL A 89 -9.78 0.57 -2.34
CA VAL A 89 -10.90 0.94 -3.23
C VAL A 89 -11.23 -0.14 -4.27
N GLY A 90 -10.76 -1.35 -4.07
CA GLY A 90 -11.01 -2.50 -4.91
C GLY A 90 -10.26 -3.69 -4.33
N LYS A 91 -8.97 -3.76 -4.56
CA LYS A 91 -8.13 -4.83 -4.01
C LYS A 91 -6.77 -4.30 -3.57
N ALA A 92 -6.24 -4.93 -2.53
CA ALA A 92 -4.86 -4.75 -2.14
C ALA A 92 -4.28 -6.14 -1.83
N TYR A 93 -3.45 -6.68 -2.73
CA TYR A 93 -2.91 -8.03 -2.61
C TYR A 93 -1.40 -8.01 -2.38
N SER A 94 -0.90 -9.05 -1.70
CA SER A 94 0.54 -9.24 -1.53
C SER A 94 1.22 -8.00 -0.91
N MET A 95 2.20 -7.42 -1.58
CA MET A 95 2.89 -6.20 -1.15
C MET A 95 1.93 -5.02 -0.92
N ALA A 96 0.88 -4.88 -1.74
CA ALA A 96 -0.13 -3.83 -1.56
C ALA A 96 -0.95 -4.02 -0.28
N ALA A 97 -1.23 -5.26 0.15
CA ALA A 97 -1.89 -5.54 1.42
C ALA A 97 -1.01 -5.17 2.61
N LEU A 98 0.30 -5.43 2.54
CA LEU A 98 1.25 -5.00 3.56
C LEU A 98 1.29 -3.47 3.66
N LEU A 99 1.34 -2.77 2.53
CA LEU A 99 1.30 -1.30 2.51
C LEU A 99 -0.01 -0.77 3.09
N PHE A 100 -1.15 -1.34 2.71
CA PHE A 100 -2.45 -0.96 3.28
C PHE A 100 -2.47 -1.15 4.80
N ALA A 101 -2.05 -2.32 5.28
CA ALA A 101 -1.98 -2.62 6.72
C ALA A 101 -1.01 -1.71 7.48
N SER A 102 -0.01 -1.13 6.79
CA SER A 102 1.01 -0.26 7.38
C SER A 102 0.51 1.16 7.70
N GLY A 103 -0.71 1.53 7.29
CA GLY A 103 -1.35 2.76 7.70
C GLY A 103 -1.46 2.89 9.22
N ALA A 104 -1.56 4.12 9.71
CA ALA A 104 -1.74 4.36 11.13
C ALA A 104 -3.05 3.72 11.60
N LYS A 105 -3.06 3.19 12.83
CA LYS A 105 -4.25 2.59 13.42
C LYS A 105 -5.39 3.62 13.51
N GLY A 106 -6.60 3.23 13.10
CA GLY A 106 -7.76 4.11 12.96
C GLY A 106 -7.79 4.90 11.65
N GLN A 107 -6.84 4.65 10.73
CA GLN A 107 -6.73 5.37 9.45
C GLN A 107 -6.66 4.42 8.24
N ARG A 108 -7.18 3.18 8.37
CA ARG A 108 -7.18 2.16 7.33
C ARG A 108 -8.61 1.78 7.00
N PHE A 109 -9.06 2.16 5.79
CA PHE A 109 -10.46 2.10 5.38
C PHE A 109 -10.63 1.18 4.17
N MET A 110 -11.67 0.36 4.18
CA MET A 110 -12.04 -0.50 3.05
C MET A 110 -13.42 -0.16 2.51
N LEU A 111 -13.60 -0.22 1.19
CA LEU A 111 -14.95 -0.22 0.60
C LEU A 111 -15.63 -1.58 0.83
N PRO A 112 -17.00 -1.65 0.83
CA PRO A 112 -17.74 -2.86 1.18
C PRO A 112 -17.46 -4.09 0.30
N HIS A 113 -16.98 -3.88 -0.93
CA HIS A 113 -16.68 -4.95 -1.91
C HIS A 113 -15.19 -5.03 -2.23
N SER A 114 -14.34 -4.40 -1.43
CA SER A 114 -12.89 -4.52 -1.57
C SER A 114 -12.38 -5.78 -0.89
N GLU A 115 -11.16 -6.18 -1.25
CA GLU A 115 -10.57 -7.42 -0.78
C GLU A 115 -9.08 -7.24 -0.52
N LEU A 116 -8.58 -7.89 0.52
CA LEU A 116 -7.14 -8.01 0.78
C LEU A 116 -6.69 -9.45 0.54
N MET A 117 -5.43 -9.63 0.14
CA MET A 117 -4.84 -10.96 0.06
C MET A 117 -3.42 -10.93 0.62
N LEU A 118 -3.15 -11.86 1.51
CA LEU A 118 -1.81 -12.11 2.05
C LEU A 118 -1.27 -13.44 1.55
N HIS A 119 0.01 -13.46 1.24
CA HIS A 119 0.79 -14.66 0.98
C HIS A 119 2.26 -14.43 1.32
N GLU A 120 3.05 -15.49 1.37
CA GLU A 120 4.49 -15.38 1.57
C GLU A 120 5.22 -14.87 0.32
N PRO A 121 6.44 -14.32 0.46
CA PRO A 121 7.24 -13.86 -0.66
C PRO A 121 7.47 -14.96 -1.70
N LEU A 122 7.28 -14.60 -2.97
CA LEU A 122 7.52 -15.48 -4.12
C LEU A 122 8.79 -15.08 -4.87
N LEU A 123 9.46 -16.05 -5.43
CA LEU A 123 10.53 -15.83 -6.42
C LEU A 123 9.92 -15.84 -7.82
N GLY A 124 9.90 -14.67 -8.48
CA GLY A 124 9.28 -14.50 -9.80
C GLY A 124 10.05 -15.16 -10.96
N ASN A 125 11.29 -15.65 -10.73
CA ASN A 125 12.16 -16.22 -11.77
C ASN A 125 12.57 -17.66 -11.45
N ARG A 126 12.97 -18.38 -12.51
CA ARG A 126 13.59 -19.71 -12.35
C ARG A 126 14.90 -19.58 -11.57
N ILE A 127 15.05 -20.39 -10.54
CA ILE A 127 16.28 -20.47 -9.76
C ILE A 127 17.17 -21.50 -10.44
N GLY A 128 18.42 -21.13 -10.73
CA GLY A 128 19.46 -22.00 -11.23
C GLY A 128 20.78 -21.71 -10.53
N GLY A 129 21.69 -22.68 -10.56
CA GLY A 129 23.02 -22.52 -9.97
C GLY A 129 23.49 -23.77 -9.25
N ASN A 130 24.64 -23.65 -8.57
CA ASN A 130 25.15 -24.71 -7.70
C ASN A 130 24.40 -24.72 -6.34
N SER A 131 24.64 -25.75 -5.53
CA SER A 131 23.96 -25.94 -4.24
C SER A 131 24.14 -24.74 -3.30
N SER A 132 25.31 -24.10 -3.30
CA SER A 132 25.58 -22.93 -2.45
C SER A 132 24.76 -21.72 -2.88
N SER A 133 24.62 -21.50 -4.19
CA SER A 133 23.78 -20.40 -4.73
C SER A 133 22.30 -20.61 -4.40
N ILE A 134 21.79 -21.82 -4.59
CA ILE A 134 20.40 -22.18 -4.26
C ILE A 134 20.14 -21.98 -2.75
N LYS A 135 21.09 -22.44 -1.91
CA LYS A 135 20.98 -22.23 -0.47
C LYS A 135 20.94 -20.76 -0.09
N SER A 136 21.84 -19.94 -0.64
CA SER A 136 21.89 -18.50 -0.37
C SER A 136 20.58 -17.79 -0.77
N ILE A 137 19.99 -18.15 -1.91
CA ILE A 137 18.69 -17.61 -2.35
C ILE A 137 17.57 -18.02 -1.37
N SER A 138 17.56 -19.30 -0.96
CA SER A 138 16.58 -19.78 0.02
C SER A 138 16.71 -19.06 1.37
N ASP A 139 17.93 -18.91 1.88
CA ASP A 139 18.18 -18.20 3.14
C ASP A 139 17.72 -16.74 3.06
N SER A 140 17.98 -16.05 1.94
CA SER A 140 17.52 -14.67 1.69
C SER A 140 16.00 -14.56 1.63
N LEU A 141 15.33 -15.54 0.99
CA LEU A 141 13.87 -15.57 0.92
C LEU A 141 13.24 -15.77 2.31
N GLN A 142 13.81 -16.65 3.13
CA GLN A 142 13.35 -16.88 4.50
C GLN A 142 13.52 -15.62 5.37
N GLU A 143 14.64 -14.91 5.22
CA GLU A 143 14.87 -13.64 5.93
C GLU A 143 13.84 -12.57 5.51
N THR A 144 13.55 -12.48 4.20
CA THR A 144 12.52 -11.58 3.68
C THR A 144 11.13 -11.91 4.23
N LYS A 145 10.75 -13.21 4.22
CA LYS A 145 9.50 -13.70 4.81
C LYS A 145 9.39 -13.29 6.28
N ARG A 146 10.45 -13.51 7.05
CA ARG A 146 10.49 -13.16 8.48
C ARG A 146 10.26 -11.65 8.68
N LYS A 147 10.96 -10.79 7.93
CA LYS A 147 10.79 -9.33 8.02
C LYS A 147 9.37 -8.89 7.69
N MET A 148 8.79 -9.41 6.61
CA MET A 148 7.42 -9.07 6.22
C MET A 148 6.39 -9.51 7.27
N ASN A 149 6.54 -10.72 7.83
CA ASN A 149 5.68 -11.21 8.90
C ASN A 149 5.78 -10.35 10.18
N GLN A 150 6.98 -9.89 10.53
CA GLN A 150 7.18 -8.97 11.65
C GLN A 150 6.50 -7.61 11.43
N ILE A 151 6.59 -7.07 10.21
CA ILE A 151 5.88 -5.83 9.85
C ILE A 151 4.37 -6.03 9.96
N LEU A 152 3.82 -7.10 9.39
CA LEU A 152 2.40 -7.41 9.48
C LEU A 152 1.96 -7.61 10.93
N ALA A 153 2.71 -8.36 11.73
CA ALA A 153 2.42 -8.58 13.16
C ALA A 153 2.37 -7.23 13.92
N LYS A 154 3.34 -6.34 13.68
CA LYS A 154 3.37 -5.00 14.27
C LYS A 154 2.11 -4.19 13.97
N HIS A 155 1.65 -4.20 12.72
CA HIS A 155 0.54 -3.35 12.27
C HIS A 155 -0.84 -3.95 12.55
N THR A 156 -0.96 -5.28 12.56
CA THR A 156 -2.23 -5.98 12.83
C THR A 156 -2.47 -6.24 14.32
N GLY A 157 -1.42 -6.23 15.13
CA GLY A 157 -1.49 -6.67 16.53
C GLY A 157 -1.56 -8.19 16.70
N GLN A 158 -1.42 -8.96 15.62
CA GLN A 158 -1.37 -10.42 15.65
C GLN A 158 0.01 -10.92 16.09
N SER A 159 0.06 -12.16 16.59
CA SER A 159 1.35 -12.82 16.82
C SER A 159 2.02 -13.17 15.49
N GLU A 160 3.37 -13.23 15.46
CA GLU A 160 4.11 -13.65 14.25
C GLU A 160 3.65 -15.04 13.76
N LYS A 161 3.32 -15.98 14.68
CA LYS A 161 2.76 -17.28 14.32
C LYS A 161 1.38 -17.21 13.66
N ALA A 162 0.54 -16.26 14.06
CA ALA A 162 -0.77 -16.06 13.42
C ALA A 162 -0.61 -15.50 12.03
N VAL A 163 0.29 -14.52 11.85
CA VAL A 163 0.65 -13.96 10.55
C VAL A 163 1.26 -15.04 9.64
N GLU A 164 2.21 -15.85 10.16
CA GLU A 164 2.82 -16.93 9.38
C GLU A 164 1.80 -17.94 8.86
N ARG A 165 0.79 -18.29 9.66
CA ARG A 165 -0.31 -19.15 9.20
C ARG A 165 -1.17 -18.47 8.13
N ALA A 166 -1.42 -17.17 8.28
CA ALA A 166 -2.25 -16.40 7.34
C ALA A 166 -1.53 -16.12 6.02
N THR A 167 -0.18 -16.13 6.02
CA THR A 167 0.62 -15.90 4.81
C THR A 167 1.12 -17.19 4.14
N GLY A 168 0.91 -18.35 4.75
CA GLY A 168 1.44 -19.63 4.24
C GLY A 168 0.88 -20.06 2.89
N PHE A 169 -0.30 -19.59 2.52
CA PHE A 169 -0.98 -19.77 1.23
C PHE A 169 -1.70 -18.48 0.89
N ASP A 170 -2.17 -18.34 -0.35
CA ASP A 170 -3.02 -17.20 -0.75
C ASP A 170 -4.26 -17.15 0.15
N HIS A 171 -4.30 -16.18 1.05
CA HIS A 171 -5.38 -16.00 2.01
C HIS A 171 -6.09 -14.69 1.72
N TYR A 172 -7.31 -14.79 1.25
CA TYR A 172 -8.18 -13.66 0.93
C TYR A 172 -9.00 -13.27 2.15
N PHE A 173 -9.12 -11.96 2.37
CA PHE A 173 -9.87 -11.36 3.46
C PHE A 173 -10.92 -10.41 2.88
N ASN A 174 -12.20 -10.67 3.18
CA ASN A 174 -13.23 -9.66 2.99
C ASN A 174 -13.08 -8.52 4.02
N PRO A 175 -13.85 -7.42 3.93
CA PRO A 175 -13.67 -6.29 4.84
C PRO A 175 -13.86 -6.64 6.32
N GLU A 176 -14.84 -7.48 6.67
CA GLU A 176 -15.12 -7.90 8.04
C GLU A 176 -13.99 -8.76 8.60
N GLU A 177 -13.49 -9.72 7.82
CA GLU A 177 -12.33 -10.54 8.18
C GLU A 177 -11.07 -9.69 8.31
N SER A 178 -10.91 -8.66 7.48
CA SER A 178 -9.80 -7.70 7.54
C SER A 178 -9.80 -6.91 8.84
N ILE A 179 -10.97 -6.48 9.32
CA ILE A 179 -11.12 -5.84 10.64
C ILE A 179 -10.80 -6.84 11.75
N ALA A 180 -11.37 -8.05 11.69
CA ALA A 180 -11.16 -9.07 12.73
C ALA A 180 -9.69 -9.48 12.85
N PHE A 181 -8.95 -9.49 11.74
CA PHE A 181 -7.51 -9.80 11.74
C PHE A 181 -6.65 -8.58 12.11
N GLY A 182 -7.19 -7.36 12.05
CA GLY A 182 -6.47 -6.12 12.36
C GLY A 182 -5.78 -5.49 11.16
N LEU A 183 -6.10 -5.91 9.94
CA LEU A 183 -5.61 -5.31 8.69
C LEU A 183 -6.30 -3.99 8.37
N CYS A 184 -7.58 -3.86 8.71
CA CYS A 184 -8.45 -2.72 8.45
C CYS A 184 -9.01 -2.17 9.76
N ASP A 185 -9.42 -0.91 9.78
CA ASP A 185 -10.02 -0.28 10.95
C ASP A 185 -11.52 -0.03 10.76
N GLU A 186 -11.98 0.30 9.54
CA GLU A 186 -13.38 0.64 9.26
C GLU A 186 -13.79 0.32 7.82
N ILE A 187 -15.03 -0.12 7.63
CA ILE A 187 -15.66 -0.25 6.31
C ILE A 187 -16.45 1.02 6.04
N ILE A 188 -16.17 1.67 4.91
CA ILE A 188 -16.76 2.97 4.56
C ILE A 188 -17.39 2.95 3.17
N GLY A 189 -18.39 3.82 2.95
CA GLY A 189 -18.90 4.11 1.62
C GLY A 189 -17.93 5.00 0.81
N PHE A 190 -18.10 5.02 -0.51
CA PHE A 190 -17.25 5.84 -1.40
C PHE A 190 -17.48 7.36 -1.18
N ASP A 191 -18.63 7.76 -0.66
CA ASP A 191 -18.92 9.14 -0.21
C ASP A 191 -17.87 9.66 0.77
N LYS A 192 -17.45 8.81 1.72
CA LYS A 192 -16.38 9.14 2.69
C LYS A 192 -15.02 9.37 2.02
N VAL A 193 -14.72 8.63 0.95
CA VAL A 193 -13.49 8.85 0.16
C VAL A 193 -13.53 10.18 -0.58
N MET A 194 -14.72 10.65 -0.99
CA MET A 194 -14.90 11.94 -1.66
C MET A 194 -14.79 13.13 -0.69
N GLU A 195 -15.24 12.97 0.56
CA GLU A 195 -15.20 13.99 1.62
C GLU A 195 -13.82 14.13 2.27
N ALA A 196 -12.98 13.11 2.12
CA ALA A 196 -11.67 12.99 2.74
C ALA A 196 -10.62 13.97 2.21
#